data_972e1129542ef6eacc34cd17199f174c
#
_entry.id   972e1129542ef6eacc34cd17199f174c
#
_cell.length_a   1.000
_cell.length_b   1.000
_cell.length_c   1.000
_cell.angle_alpha   90.00
_cell.angle_beta   90.00
_cell.angle_gamma   90.00
#
_symmetry.space_group_name_H-M   'P 1'
#
loop_
_entity.id
_entity.type
_entity.pdbx_description
1 polymer ?
#
loop_
_entity_poly.entity_id
_entity_poly.type
_entity_poly.pdbx_seq_one_letter_code
_entity_poly.pdbx_strand_id
1 'polypeptide(L)'
;MNQSPQADYDVIILGAGAAGLFCASTAAKRGRRVLVLEKANKIGKKILMSGGGRCNFTNQFVEADNFISNNPHFCKSALSTYSQWDFIDLVEQHHIEYEEREHGQLFCVHSAKDIVAMLKTECELSSVEIKTHCDVNNVTDSKSDAHDNCYRVEIAQGPSEPRETRTISCHSLVIASGALSVPTLGGSGIGYEIAKQFELEVTGLRSGLVP
;
A
#
# COMPACT_ATOMS: atom_id res chain seq x y z
N MET A 1 32.67 14.87 14.30
CA MET A 1 31.54 13.94 14.42
C MET A 1 30.95 13.82 13.01
N ASN A 2 31.31 12.75 12.29
CA ASN A 2 30.69 12.46 10.99
C ASN A 2 29.25 12.04 11.28
N GLN A 3 28.28 12.92 11.02
CA GLN A 3 26.88 12.50 10.93
C GLN A 3 26.77 11.59 9.72
N SER A 4 26.34 10.35 9.94
CA SER A 4 25.95 9.46 8.84
C SER A 4 24.95 10.22 7.96
N PRO A 5 25.01 10.11 6.63
CA PRO A 5 24.08 10.79 5.76
C PRO A 5 22.66 10.38 6.14
N GLN A 6 21.85 11.36 6.50
CA GLN A 6 20.46 11.13 6.88
C GLN A 6 19.70 10.69 5.63
N ALA A 7 18.94 9.58 5.71
CA ALA A 7 18.09 9.15 4.62
C ALA A 7 17.09 10.24 4.23
N ASP A 8 16.71 10.29 2.93
CA ASP A 8 15.75 11.27 2.41
C ASP A 8 14.38 11.12 3.08
N TYR A 9 13.97 9.87 3.36
CA TYR A 9 12.72 9.52 4.04
C TYR A 9 12.95 8.48 5.13
N ASP A 10 12.06 8.46 6.11
CA ASP A 10 12.06 7.37 7.10
C ASP A 10 11.43 6.11 6.49
N VAL A 11 10.39 6.30 5.66
CA VAL A 11 9.67 5.20 4.99
C VAL A 11 9.40 5.54 3.53
N ILE A 12 9.74 4.63 2.63
CA ILE A 12 9.24 4.64 1.24
C ILE A 12 8.27 3.47 1.06
N ILE A 13 7.13 3.74 0.44
CA ILE A 13 6.07 2.76 0.19
C ILE A 13 5.86 2.63 -1.32
N LEU A 14 5.96 1.41 -1.85
CA LEU A 14 5.72 1.11 -3.26
C LEU A 14 4.27 0.68 -3.48
N GLY A 15 3.49 1.55 -4.10
CA GLY A 15 2.08 1.36 -4.43
C GLY A 15 1.14 2.22 -3.59
N ALA A 16 0.30 3.02 -4.25
CA ALA A 16 -0.75 3.85 -3.66
C ALA A 16 -2.14 3.19 -3.75
N GLY A 17 -2.22 1.90 -3.45
CA GLY A 17 -3.46 1.17 -3.21
C GLY A 17 -3.95 1.32 -1.76
N ALA A 18 -4.96 0.54 -1.37
CA ALA A 18 -5.52 0.57 -0.01
C ALA A 18 -4.43 0.35 1.06
N ALA A 19 -3.64 -0.71 0.92
CA ALA A 19 -2.59 -1.05 1.88
C ALA A 19 -1.51 0.04 1.97
N GLY A 20 -1.06 0.57 0.82
CA GLY A 20 0.00 1.58 0.80
C GLY A 20 -0.45 2.91 1.39
N LEU A 21 -1.64 3.41 1.04
CA LEU A 21 -2.17 4.67 1.58
C LEU A 21 -2.46 4.56 3.09
N PHE A 22 -3.03 3.45 3.52
CA PHE A 22 -3.29 3.20 4.94
C PHE A 22 -1.99 3.10 5.76
N CYS A 23 -1.00 2.36 5.26
CA CYS A 23 0.32 2.27 5.87
C CYS A 23 1.00 3.64 5.95
N ALA A 24 0.90 4.43 4.88
CA ALA A 24 1.51 5.75 4.79
C ALA A 24 0.97 6.72 5.85
N SER A 25 -0.36 6.86 5.93
CA SER A 25 -1.00 7.72 6.94
C SER A 25 -0.68 7.25 8.37
N THR A 26 -0.69 5.93 8.61
CA THR A 26 -0.36 5.35 9.91
C THR A 26 1.08 5.63 10.33
N ALA A 27 2.04 5.47 9.41
CA ALA A 27 3.45 5.77 9.70
C ALA A 27 3.68 7.26 9.92
N ALA A 28 3.06 8.11 9.10
CA ALA A 28 3.20 9.57 9.20
C ALA A 28 2.57 10.13 10.48
N LYS A 29 1.42 9.61 10.93
CA LYS A 29 0.82 9.94 12.25
C LYS A 29 1.75 9.62 13.43
N ARG A 30 2.72 8.72 13.23
CA ARG A 30 3.79 8.40 14.20
C ARG A 30 5.05 9.26 14.03
N GLY A 31 4.96 10.36 13.27
CA GLY A 31 6.04 11.31 13.07
C GLY A 31 7.10 10.88 12.06
N ARG A 32 6.80 9.92 11.17
CA ARG A 32 7.72 9.47 10.13
C ARG A 32 7.56 10.31 8.86
N ARG A 33 8.68 10.65 8.20
CA ARG A 33 8.69 11.24 6.86
C ARG A 33 8.41 10.13 5.85
N VAL A 34 7.26 10.19 5.18
CA VAL A 34 6.77 9.11 4.32
C VAL A 34 6.63 9.57 2.88
N LEU A 35 7.17 8.75 1.96
CA LEU A 35 6.96 8.89 0.53
C LEU A 35 6.23 7.65 -0.01
N VAL A 36 5.17 7.87 -0.77
CA VAL A 36 4.48 6.83 -1.54
C VAL A 36 4.80 6.99 -3.01
N LEU A 37 5.25 5.90 -3.65
CA LEU A 37 5.55 5.83 -5.08
C LEU A 37 4.49 4.98 -5.78
N GLU A 38 3.78 5.58 -6.73
CA GLU A 38 2.75 4.92 -7.52
C GLU A 38 3.14 4.93 -9.01
N LYS A 39 3.19 3.76 -9.61
CA LYS A 39 3.48 3.60 -11.03
C LYS A 39 2.39 4.20 -11.92
N ALA A 40 1.15 4.03 -11.53
CA ALA A 40 0.00 4.52 -12.29
C ALA A 40 -0.14 6.05 -12.22
N ASN A 41 -0.98 6.59 -13.09
CA ASN A 41 -1.33 8.01 -13.12
C ASN A 41 -2.31 8.44 -12.01
N LYS A 42 -2.88 7.50 -11.27
CA LYS A 42 -3.87 7.74 -10.20
C LYS A 42 -3.69 6.74 -9.07
N ILE A 43 -3.90 7.21 -7.86
CA ILE A 43 -3.96 6.39 -6.65
C ILE A 43 -5.26 5.56 -6.62
N GLY A 44 -5.26 4.47 -5.88
CA GLY A 44 -6.47 3.71 -5.55
C GLY A 44 -7.17 3.00 -6.70
N LYS A 45 -6.52 2.75 -7.85
CA LYS A 45 -7.17 2.18 -9.05
C LYS A 45 -7.97 0.91 -8.77
N LYS A 46 -7.45 -0.02 -7.95
CA LYS A 46 -8.18 -1.24 -7.60
C LYS A 46 -9.37 -0.97 -6.69
N ILE A 47 -9.28 0.02 -5.80
CA ILE A 47 -10.40 0.45 -4.95
C ILE A 47 -11.54 0.94 -5.84
N LEU A 48 -11.24 1.82 -6.82
CA LEU A 48 -12.23 2.40 -7.73
C LEU A 48 -13.00 1.36 -8.55
N MET A 49 -12.42 0.18 -8.78
CA MET A 49 -13.04 -0.92 -9.54
C MET A 49 -13.73 -1.94 -8.64
N SER A 50 -13.44 -1.94 -7.34
CA SER A 50 -13.98 -2.92 -6.42
C SER A 50 -15.49 -2.74 -6.22
N GLY A 51 -16.19 -3.85 -5.98
CA GLY A 51 -17.62 -3.84 -5.71
C GLY A 51 -18.48 -3.15 -6.78
N GLY A 52 -18.09 -3.26 -8.06
CA GLY A 52 -18.82 -2.59 -9.15
C GLY A 52 -18.73 -1.07 -9.10
N GLY A 53 -17.64 -0.50 -8.56
CA GLY A 53 -17.43 0.94 -8.40
C GLY A 53 -18.02 1.53 -7.13
N ARG A 54 -18.55 0.69 -6.22
CA ARG A 54 -19.08 1.10 -4.91
C ARG A 54 -18.20 0.66 -3.72
N CYS A 55 -17.10 0.01 -3.95
CA CYS A 55 -16.15 -0.50 -2.98
C CYS A 55 -16.81 -1.35 -1.87
N ASN A 56 -16.69 -2.66 -1.96
CA ASN A 56 -16.84 -3.50 -0.79
C ASN A 56 -15.64 -3.25 0.13
N PHE A 57 -15.80 -2.35 1.11
CA PHE A 57 -14.64 -1.89 1.88
C PHE A 57 -14.35 -2.75 3.11
N THR A 58 -15.35 -3.44 3.65
CA THR A 58 -15.17 -4.44 4.72
C THR A 58 -16.38 -5.35 4.84
N ASN A 59 -16.34 -6.25 5.84
CA ASN A 59 -17.43 -7.13 6.21
C ASN A 59 -17.58 -7.12 7.74
N GLN A 60 -18.80 -7.16 8.26
CA GLN A 60 -19.07 -7.17 9.70
C GLN A 60 -18.57 -8.44 10.40
N PHE A 61 -18.51 -9.55 9.67
CA PHE A 61 -18.15 -10.88 10.19
C PHE A 61 -16.71 -11.26 9.84
N VAL A 62 -15.77 -10.32 9.90
CA VAL A 62 -14.36 -10.61 9.64
C VAL A 62 -13.77 -11.38 10.81
N GLU A 63 -13.32 -12.61 10.54
CA GLU A 63 -12.64 -13.47 11.48
C GLU A 63 -11.37 -14.06 10.85
N ALA A 64 -10.43 -14.53 11.68
CA ALA A 64 -9.18 -15.08 11.19
C ALA A 64 -9.39 -16.29 10.26
N ASP A 65 -10.43 -17.05 10.47
CA ASP A 65 -10.77 -18.26 9.70
C ASP A 65 -11.27 -17.93 8.27
N ASN A 66 -11.64 -16.68 8.01
CA ASN A 66 -11.97 -16.23 6.65
C ASN A 66 -10.72 -16.06 5.75
N PHE A 67 -9.51 -16.07 6.33
CA PHE A 67 -8.24 -15.89 5.62
C PHE A 67 -7.58 -17.23 5.36
N ILE A 68 -7.86 -17.83 4.21
CA ILE A 68 -7.36 -19.14 3.82
C ILE A 68 -5.87 -19.06 3.47
N SER A 69 -5.03 -19.75 4.25
CA SER A 69 -3.59 -19.79 4.03
C SER A 69 -2.99 -21.03 4.67
N ASN A 70 -1.76 -21.42 4.26
CA ASN A 70 -1.01 -22.49 4.91
C ASN A 70 -0.58 -22.12 6.35
N ASN A 71 -0.61 -20.86 6.71
CA ASN A 71 -0.40 -20.36 8.07
C ASN A 71 -1.70 -19.71 8.59
N PRO A 72 -2.55 -20.48 9.30
CA PRO A 72 -3.84 -19.95 9.81
C PRO A 72 -3.67 -18.88 10.90
N HIS A 73 -2.45 -18.66 11.38
CA HIS A 73 -2.16 -17.65 12.39
C HIS A 73 -1.65 -16.33 11.79
N PHE A 74 -1.38 -16.29 10.48
CA PHE A 74 -0.72 -15.15 9.82
C PHE A 74 -1.45 -13.82 10.03
N CYS A 75 -2.79 -13.80 9.92
CA CYS A 75 -3.59 -12.59 10.02
C CYS A 75 -4.00 -12.21 11.44
N LYS A 76 -3.89 -13.11 12.43
CA LYS A 76 -4.46 -12.92 13.78
C LYS A 76 -3.96 -11.67 14.48
N SER A 77 -2.65 -11.43 14.45
CA SER A 77 -2.06 -10.24 15.08
C SER A 77 -2.53 -8.94 14.41
N ALA A 78 -2.61 -8.92 13.09
CA ALA A 78 -3.09 -7.75 12.36
C ALA A 78 -4.56 -7.44 12.70
N LEU A 79 -5.44 -8.45 12.66
CA LEU A 79 -6.86 -8.30 12.95
C LEU A 79 -7.14 -7.93 14.41
N SER A 80 -6.30 -8.38 15.36
CA SER A 80 -6.43 -7.98 16.77
C SER A 80 -5.95 -6.56 17.05
N THR A 81 -5.07 -6.03 16.20
CA THR A 81 -4.52 -4.66 16.33
C THR A 81 -5.38 -3.63 15.63
N TYR A 82 -5.99 -4.00 14.52
CA TYR A 82 -6.88 -3.18 13.73
C TYR A 82 -7.99 -4.05 13.13
N SER A 83 -9.18 -3.90 13.66
CA SER A 83 -10.34 -4.69 13.31
C SER A 83 -11.16 -4.05 12.19
N GLN A 84 -12.18 -4.76 11.69
CA GLN A 84 -13.16 -4.19 10.78
C GLN A 84 -13.91 -2.99 11.39
N TRP A 85 -14.12 -2.99 12.69
CA TRP A 85 -14.82 -1.92 13.40
C TRP A 85 -14.00 -0.63 13.42
N ASP A 86 -12.67 -0.73 13.61
CA ASP A 86 -11.78 0.44 13.54
C ASP A 86 -11.81 1.08 12.15
N PHE A 87 -11.97 0.26 11.08
CA PHE A 87 -12.10 0.79 9.73
C PHE A 87 -13.49 1.38 9.46
N ILE A 88 -14.56 0.79 10.00
CA ILE A 88 -15.91 1.35 9.95
C ILE A 88 -15.93 2.70 10.65
N ASP A 89 -15.37 2.82 11.84
CA ASP A 89 -15.26 4.07 12.59
C ASP A 89 -14.53 5.15 11.76
N LEU A 90 -13.47 4.79 11.04
CA LEU A 90 -12.77 5.73 10.16
C LEU A 90 -13.67 6.19 9.00
N VAL A 91 -14.44 5.29 8.40
CA VAL A 91 -15.41 5.60 7.33
C VAL A 91 -16.49 6.55 7.85
N GLU A 92 -16.99 6.33 9.07
CA GLU A 92 -17.99 7.19 9.72
C GLU A 92 -17.42 8.57 10.09
N GLN A 93 -16.18 8.65 10.57
CA GLN A 93 -15.49 9.93 10.84
C GLN A 93 -15.39 10.81 9.61
N HIS A 94 -15.28 10.19 8.44
CA HIS A 94 -15.27 10.89 7.14
C HIS A 94 -16.68 11.10 6.55
N HIS A 95 -17.75 10.79 7.30
CA HIS A 95 -19.14 10.96 6.89
C HIS A 95 -19.48 10.26 5.57
N ILE A 96 -18.86 9.09 5.31
CA ILE A 96 -19.13 8.30 4.11
C ILE A 96 -20.34 7.43 4.37
N GLU A 97 -21.39 7.62 3.57
CA GLU A 97 -22.59 6.79 3.63
C GLU A 97 -22.31 5.40 3.05
N TYR A 98 -22.73 4.37 3.78
CA TYR A 98 -22.58 2.99 3.38
C TYR A 98 -23.83 2.17 3.64
N GLU A 99 -23.97 1.07 2.95
CA GLU A 99 -25.06 0.10 3.09
C GLU A 99 -24.51 -1.31 3.35
N GLU A 100 -25.22 -2.06 4.16
CA GLU A 100 -24.98 -3.49 4.30
C GLU A 100 -25.67 -4.24 3.16
N ARG A 101 -24.95 -5.21 2.57
CA ARG A 101 -25.46 -6.16 1.61
C ARG A 101 -25.39 -7.58 2.17
N GLU A 102 -25.66 -8.56 1.33
CA GLU A 102 -25.65 -9.97 1.73
C GLU A 102 -24.36 -10.36 2.47
N HIS A 103 -24.51 -11.21 3.46
CA HIS A 103 -23.42 -11.78 4.25
C HIS A 103 -22.56 -10.73 5.01
N GLY A 104 -23.14 -9.62 5.41
CA GLY A 104 -22.47 -8.59 6.21
C GLY A 104 -21.45 -7.73 5.44
N GLN A 105 -21.49 -7.78 4.11
CA GLN A 105 -20.64 -6.95 3.25
C GLN A 105 -21.06 -5.48 3.33
N LEU A 106 -20.08 -4.56 3.50
CA LEU A 106 -20.32 -3.13 3.56
C LEU A 106 -19.82 -2.42 2.29
N PHE A 107 -20.72 -1.68 1.67
CA PHE A 107 -20.46 -0.95 0.42
C PHE A 107 -20.77 0.54 0.56
N CYS A 108 -19.98 1.40 -0.08
CA CYS A 108 -20.33 2.80 -0.21
C CYS A 108 -21.64 2.96 -0.98
N VAL A 109 -22.54 3.84 -0.51
CA VAL A 109 -23.80 4.15 -1.19
C VAL A 109 -23.53 4.85 -2.53
N HIS A 110 -22.60 5.80 -2.56
CA HIS A 110 -22.40 6.64 -3.74
C HIS A 110 -21.29 6.11 -4.64
N SER A 111 -20.05 6.00 -4.15
CA SER A 111 -18.91 5.66 -5.01
C SER A 111 -17.72 5.13 -4.23
N ALA A 112 -16.96 4.22 -4.87
CA ALA A 112 -15.63 3.83 -4.41
C ALA A 112 -14.63 5.02 -4.31
N LYS A 113 -14.94 6.14 -4.96
CA LYS A 113 -14.14 7.38 -4.86
C LYS A 113 -14.11 7.92 -3.43
N ASP A 114 -15.14 7.69 -2.64
CA ASP A 114 -15.25 8.19 -1.27
C ASP A 114 -14.17 7.56 -0.38
N ILE A 115 -13.94 6.26 -0.50
CA ILE A 115 -12.84 5.57 0.20
C ILE A 115 -11.47 6.06 -0.30
N VAL A 116 -11.29 6.29 -1.59
CA VAL A 116 -10.03 6.84 -2.12
C VAL A 116 -9.79 8.25 -1.60
N ALA A 117 -10.83 9.09 -1.58
CA ALA A 117 -10.77 10.45 -1.05
C ALA A 117 -10.42 10.45 0.46
N MET A 118 -11.07 9.59 1.24
CA MET A 118 -10.79 9.40 2.66
C MET A 118 -9.30 9.05 2.88
N LEU A 119 -8.80 8.00 2.25
CA LEU A 119 -7.41 7.57 2.41
C LEU A 119 -6.42 8.66 1.97
N LYS A 120 -6.75 9.40 0.91
CA LYS A 120 -5.95 10.54 0.45
C LYS A 120 -5.93 11.66 1.49
N THR A 121 -7.08 12.02 2.05
CA THR A 121 -7.21 13.03 3.10
C THR A 121 -6.39 12.64 4.33
N GLU A 122 -6.43 11.38 4.77
CA GLU A 122 -5.63 10.87 5.88
C GLU A 122 -4.11 11.03 5.63
N CYS A 123 -3.68 10.79 4.38
CA CYS A 123 -2.30 11.04 3.97
C CYS A 123 -1.95 12.53 3.97
N GLU A 124 -2.82 13.38 3.44
CA GLU A 124 -2.62 14.84 3.38
C GLU A 124 -2.55 15.47 4.79
N LEU A 125 -3.45 15.10 5.69
CA LEU A 125 -3.46 15.56 7.08
C LEU A 125 -2.19 15.16 7.85
N SER A 126 -1.56 14.07 7.44
CA SER A 126 -0.32 13.56 8.04
C SER A 126 0.94 13.96 7.26
N SER A 127 0.84 14.85 6.26
CA SER A 127 1.96 15.33 5.45
C SER A 127 2.71 14.22 4.68
N VAL A 128 2.00 13.19 4.23
CA VAL A 128 2.55 12.15 3.35
C VAL A 128 2.78 12.71 1.96
N GLU A 129 3.97 12.50 1.41
CA GLU A 129 4.25 12.82 0.00
C GLU A 129 3.83 11.64 -0.89
N ILE A 130 3.03 11.89 -1.93
CA ILE A 130 2.59 10.88 -2.89
C ILE A 130 3.04 11.30 -4.28
N LYS A 131 3.79 10.43 -4.96
CA LYS A 131 4.23 10.63 -6.34
C LYS A 131 3.63 9.56 -7.24
N THR A 132 2.92 9.99 -8.27
CA THR A 132 2.41 9.15 -9.36
C THR A 132 3.34 9.17 -10.56
N HIS A 133 3.11 8.30 -11.54
CA HIS A 133 3.98 8.11 -12.71
C HIS A 133 5.42 7.80 -12.32
N CYS A 134 5.62 7.00 -11.26
CA CYS A 134 6.91 6.58 -10.76
C CYS A 134 7.11 5.09 -10.99
N ASP A 135 7.95 4.72 -11.95
CA ASP A 135 8.46 3.36 -12.07
C ASP A 135 9.66 3.17 -11.14
N VAL A 136 9.69 2.04 -10.45
CA VAL A 136 10.84 1.61 -9.66
C VAL A 136 11.71 0.71 -10.55
N ASN A 137 12.94 1.14 -10.81
CA ASN A 137 13.88 0.43 -11.67
C ASN A 137 14.73 -0.56 -10.88
N ASN A 138 15.16 -0.14 -9.67
CA ASN A 138 16.04 -0.95 -8.84
C ASN A 138 15.86 -0.61 -7.36
N VAL A 139 16.13 -1.59 -6.50
CA VAL A 139 16.19 -1.44 -5.05
C VAL A 139 17.47 -2.08 -4.56
N THR A 140 18.25 -1.36 -3.77
CA THR A 140 19.45 -1.90 -3.11
C THR A 140 19.41 -1.60 -1.63
N ASP A 141 20.07 -2.42 -0.83
CA ASP A 141 20.34 -2.12 0.56
C ASP A 141 21.82 -1.77 0.76
N SER A 142 22.09 -0.93 1.75
CA SER A 142 23.45 -0.52 2.10
C SER A 142 24.04 -1.34 3.26
N LYS A 143 23.51 -2.56 3.51
CA LYS A 143 23.97 -3.41 4.62
C LYS A 143 25.46 -3.73 4.61
N SER A 144 26.16 -3.51 3.48
CA SER A 144 27.61 -3.64 3.39
C SER A 144 28.39 -2.54 4.12
N ASP A 145 27.78 -1.38 4.36
CA ASP A 145 28.39 -0.25 5.06
C ASP A 145 27.89 -0.21 6.51
N ALA A 146 28.73 -0.60 7.47
CA ALA A 146 28.38 -0.76 8.89
C ALA A 146 27.76 0.49 9.58
N HIS A 147 27.62 1.60 8.87
CA HIS A 147 27.09 2.86 9.36
C HIS A 147 25.87 3.41 8.60
N ASP A 148 25.41 2.77 7.49
CA ASP A 148 24.31 3.25 6.66
C ASP A 148 23.28 2.14 6.44
N ASN A 149 22.34 2.00 7.36
CA ASN A 149 21.28 0.99 7.30
C ASN A 149 20.07 1.52 6.51
N CYS A 150 20.28 1.82 5.22
CA CYS A 150 19.29 2.42 4.34
C CYS A 150 19.00 1.56 3.11
N TYR A 151 17.77 1.63 2.62
CA TYR A 151 17.42 1.19 1.27
C TYR A 151 17.61 2.35 0.29
N ARG A 152 18.10 2.04 -0.92
CA ARG A 152 18.15 2.97 -2.06
C ARG A 152 17.22 2.49 -3.14
N VAL A 153 16.34 3.39 -3.56
CA VAL A 153 15.31 3.12 -4.58
C VAL A 153 15.59 3.99 -5.78
N GLU A 154 15.95 3.37 -6.90
CA GLU A 154 16.08 4.06 -8.18
C GLU A 154 14.72 4.14 -8.86
N ILE A 155 14.30 5.35 -9.19
CA ILE A 155 13.00 5.63 -9.81
C ILE A 155 13.17 6.35 -11.14
N ALA A 156 12.24 6.08 -12.06
CA ALA A 156 11.99 6.90 -13.24
C ALA A 156 10.63 7.58 -13.10
N GLN A 157 10.61 8.91 -13.02
CA GLN A 157 9.40 9.70 -12.79
C GLN A 157 9.04 10.52 -14.02
N GLY A 158 7.77 10.52 -14.39
CA GLY A 158 7.22 11.35 -15.47
C GLY A 158 6.13 10.63 -16.26
N PRO A 159 5.19 11.38 -16.87
CA PRO A 159 4.09 10.82 -17.64
C PRO A 159 4.51 10.29 -19.02
N SER A 160 5.67 10.74 -19.53
CA SER A 160 6.20 10.39 -20.86
C SER A 160 7.73 10.39 -20.85
N GLU A 161 8.34 9.76 -21.85
CA GLU A 161 9.80 9.81 -22.06
C GLU A 161 10.27 11.17 -22.63
N PRO A 162 11.48 11.64 -22.32
CA PRO A 162 12.39 11.05 -21.33
C PRO A 162 11.90 11.30 -19.90
N ARG A 163 12.04 10.28 -19.03
CA ARG A 163 11.69 10.37 -17.61
C ARG A 163 12.89 10.80 -16.78
N GLU A 164 12.61 11.57 -15.74
CA GLU A 164 13.62 11.92 -14.75
C GLU A 164 13.99 10.70 -13.90
N THR A 165 15.25 10.28 -13.97
CA THR A 165 15.78 9.19 -13.15
C THR A 165 16.52 9.75 -11.95
N ARG A 166 16.23 9.23 -10.76
CA ARG A 166 16.91 9.59 -9.52
C ARG A 166 16.89 8.44 -8.52
N THR A 167 17.84 8.47 -7.59
CA THR A 167 17.90 7.57 -6.46
C THR A 167 17.46 8.29 -5.20
N ILE A 168 16.59 7.67 -4.42
CA ILE A 168 16.11 8.14 -3.12
C ILE A 168 16.36 7.08 -2.07
N SER A 169 16.63 7.52 -0.83
CA SER A 169 17.00 6.65 0.28
C SER A 169 15.95 6.64 1.40
N CYS A 170 15.80 5.50 2.08
CA CYS A 170 14.94 5.38 3.24
C CYS A 170 15.45 4.35 4.25
N HIS A 171 15.04 4.50 5.51
CA HIS A 171 15.33 3.52 6.55
C HIS A 171 14.44 2.27 6.44
N SER A 172 13.22 2.41 5.98
CA SER A 172 12.27 1.31 5.81
C SER A 172 11.63 1.35 4.43
N LEU A 173 11.61 0.20 3.75
CA LEU A 173 10.93 0.04 2.47
C LEU A 173 9.73 -0.88 2.63
N VAL A 174 8.56 -0.41 2.22
CA VAL A 174 7.30 -1.17 2.26
C VAL A 174 6.86 -1.51 0.85
N ILE A 175 6.62 -2.79 0.61
CA ILE A 175 6.10 -3.28 -0.67
C ILE A 175 4.58 -3.43 -0.57
N ALA A 176 3.85 -2.50 -1.17
CA ALA A 176 2.39 -2.48 -1.23
C ALA A 176 1.87 -2.42 -2.68
N SER A 177 2.65 -2.94 -3.63
CA SER A 177 2.38 -2.92 -5.07
C SER A 177 1.18 -3.78 -5.50
N GLY A 178 0.66 -4.57 -4.58
CA GLY A 178 -0.44 -5.51 -4.84
C GLY A 178 0.00 -6.78 -5.58
N ALA A 179 -0.96 -7.60 -5.94
CA ALA A 179 -0.73 -8.86 -6.63
C ALA A 179 -1.00 -8.77 -8.14
N LEU A 180 -0.61 -9.80 -8.90
CA LEU A 180 -0.80 -9.95 -10.35
C LEU A 180 -2.27 -10.19 -10.75
N SER A 181 -3.23 -9.45 -10.18
CA SER A 181 -4.65 -9.74 -10.41
C SER A 181 -5.16 -9.16 -11.73
N VAL A 182 -4.89 -7.90 -12.00
CA VAL A 182 -5.36 -7.22 -13.22
C VAL A 182 -4.25 -6.29 -13.71
N PRO A 183 -3.51 -6.64 -14.78
CA PRO A 183 -2.36 -5.85 -15.26
C PRO A 183 -2.71 -4.40 -15.60
N THR A 184 -3.88 -4.17 -16.20
CA THR A 184 -4.35 -2.83 -16.58
C THR A 184 -4.65 -1.91 -15.39
N LEU A 185 -4.82 -2.46 -14.20
CA LEU A 185 -5.05 -1.73 -12.94
C LEU A 185 -3.78 -1.50 -12.13
N GLY A 186 -2.61 -1.73 -12.71
CA GLY A 186 -1.32 -1.51 -12.06
C GLY A 186 -0.83 -2.70 -11.21
N GLY A 187 -1.45 -3.88 -11.35
CA GLY A 187 -0.89 -5.11 -10.78
C GLY A 187 0.47 -5.40 -11.43
N SER A 188 1.53 -5.51 -10.63
CA SER A 188 2.87 -5.77 -11.13
C SER A 188 3.56 -6.87 -10.33
N GLY A 189 4.50 -7.57 -10.97
CA GLY A 189 5.33 -8.58 -10.32
C GLY A 189 6.45 -8.02 -9.45
N ILE A 190 6.62 -6.69 -9.41
CA ILE A 190 7.78 -6.05 -8.76
C ILE A 190 7.97 -6.47 -7.30
N GLY A 191 6.88 -6.67 -6.56
CA GLY A 191 6.98 -7.13 -5.17
C GLY A 191 7.59 -8.52 -5.05
N TYR A 192 7.29 -9.42 -5.98
CA TYR A 192 7.88 -10.75 -6.01
C TYR A 192 9.34 -10.74 -6.50
N GLU A 193 9.67 -9.83 -7.41
CA GLU A 193 11.04 -9.64 -7.90
C GLU A 193 11.93 -9.10 -6.78
N ILE A 194 11.47 -8.09 -6.05
CA ILE A 194 12.18 -7.55 -4.88
C ILE A 194 12.31 -8.63 -3.80
N ALA A 195 11.25 -9.39 -3.49
CA ALA A 195 11.35 -10.46 -2.51
C ALA A 195 12.43 -11.49 -2.87
N LYS A 196 12.48 -11.92 -4.14
CA LYS A 196 13.53 -12.84 -4.63
C LYS A 196 14.93 -12.21 -4.57
N GLN A 197 15.06 -10.93 -4.92
CA GLN A 197 16.32 -10.20 -4.83
C GLN A 197 16.87 -10.18 -3.40
N PHE A 198 16.00 -10.10 -2.41
CA PHE A 198 16.36 -10.16 -0.98
C PHE A 198 16.31 -11.57 -0.41
N GLU A 199 16.35 -12.59 -1.27
CA GLU A 199 16.40 -14.01 -0.88
C GLU A 199 15.23 -14.46 0.00
N LEU A 200 14.09 -13.77 -0.12
CA LEU A 200 12.86 -14.15 0.58
C LEU A 200 12.13 -15.22 -0.20
N GLU A 201 11.67 -16.24 0.49
CA GLU A 201 10.86 -17.30 -0.11
C GLU A 201 9.49 -16.75 -0.55
N VAL A 202 9.17 -16.97 -1.83
CA VAL A 202 7.85 -16.64 -2.38
C VAL A 202 7.07 -17.94 -2.57
N THR A 203 6.02 -18.11 -1.81
CA THR A 203 5.11 -19.27 -1.95
C THR A 203 4.47 -19.30 -3.32
N GLY A 204 4.05 -20.51 -3.77
CA GLY A 204 3.43 -20.67 -5.09
C GLY A 204 2.21 -19.77 -5.27
N LEU A 205 2.24 -18.95 -6.34
CA LEU A 205 1.16 -18.00 -6.65
C LEU A 205 -0.08 -18.76 -7.13
N ARG A 206 -1.22 -18.45 -6.56
CA ARG A 206 -2.53 -19.00 -6.94
C ARG A 206 -3.56 -17.89 -7.02
N SER A 207 -4.54 -18.00 -7.92
CA SER A 207 -5.67 -17.08 -7.96
C SER A 207 -6.48 -17.22 -6.67
N GLY A 208 -6.68 -16.12 -5.96
CA GLY A 208 -7.48 -16.10 -4.72
C GLY A 208 -8.98 -16.07 -5.00
N LEU A 209 -9.39 -15.58 -6.18
CA LEU A 209 -10.76 -15.57 -6.66
C LEU A 209 -10.75 -16.01 -8.13
N VAL A 210 -11.58 -17.00 -8.44
CA VAL A 210 -11.81 -17.47 -9.81
C VAL A 210 -13.26 -17.15 -10.15
N PRO A 211 -13.53 -16.54 -11.33
CA PRO A 211 -14.88 -16.22 -11.77
C PRO A 211 -15.70 -17.49 -12.03
#